data_c621d92e0b803bff25d1584d1a88e395
#
_entry.id   c621d92e0b803bff25d1584d1a88e395
#
_cell.length_a   1.000
_cell.length_b   1.000
_cell.length_c   1.000
_cell.angle_alpha   90.00
_cell.angle_beta   90.00
_cell.angle_gamma   90.00
#
_symmetry.space_group_name_H-M   'P 1'
#
loop_
_entity.id
_entity.type
_entity.pdbx_description
1 polymer ?
#
loop_
_entity_poly.entity_id
_entity_poly.type
_entity_poly.pdbx_seq_one_letter_code
_entity_poly.pdbx_strand_id
1 'polypeptide(L)'
;DTVDYVKEVMSETRYRSYPVIDFMGRVVGSISRYQVLNGMKKKVIQVDHNERSQAIDGIEEAEILEIIDHHRVADIQTIGPVLFRAEPVGCTATIVAKCYKEAGIDIPQDMAGLMLGAIISDTLLFKSPTCTPTDTKMAKELAKIAGVDIQEFGMSMFKAGTSLVGKTVEEIFNQDYKKFTFGDFSAGVAQVNTMDIEGFAP
;
A
#
# COMPACT_ATOMS: atom_id res chain seq x y z
N ASP A 1 -23.43 9.97 6.53
CA ASP A 1 -23.32 11.02 5.50
C ASP A 1 -21.87 11.46 5.39
N THR A 2 -21.45 11.89 4.20
CA THR A 2 -20.12 12.45 3.95
C THR A 2 -20.03 13.91 4.41
N VAL A 3 -18.80 14.41 4.59
CA VAL A 3 -18.58 15.83 4.94
C VAL A 3 -19.09 16.75 3.83
N ASP A 4 -18.98 16.34 2.56
CA ASP A 4 -19.45 17.15 1.42
C ASP A 4 -20.97 17.28 1.40
N TYR A 5 -21.70 16.18 1.66
CA TYR A 5 -23.14 16.26 1.86
C TYR A 5 -23.52 17.22 3.00
N VAL A 6 -22.78 17.16 4.12
CA VAL A 6 -23.00 18.09 5.24
C VAL A 6 -22.72 19.54 4.83
N LYS A 7 -21.72 19.81 3.99
CA LYS A 7 -21.43 21.14 3.42
C LYS A 7 -22.62 21.64 2.57
N GLU A 8 -23.21 20.78 1.73
CA GLU A 8 -24.41 21.11 0.95
C GLU A 8 -25.57 21.51 1.85
N VAL A 9 -25.95 20.64 2.80
CA VAL A 9 -27.03 20.93 3.75
C VAL A 9 -26.76 22.24 4.51
N MET A 10 -25.51 22.49 4.91
CA MET A 10 -25.13 23.74 5.56
C MET A 10 -25.21 24.95 4.64
N SER A 11 -25.04 24.80 3.32
CA SER A 11 -25.16 25.90 2.37
C SER A 11 -26.62 26.37 2.21
N GLU A 12 -27.55 25.43 2.28
CA GLU A 12 -28.98 25.67 2.11
C GLU A 12 -29.69 26.13 3.39
N THR A 13 -29.08 25.95 4.55
CA THR A 13 -29.65 26.22 5.85
C THR A 13 -28.86 27.29 6.62
N ARG A 14 -29.43 27.87 7.66
CA ARG A 14 -28.79 28.94 8.46
C ARG A 14 -28.40 28.52 9.88
N TYR A 15 -28.47 27.22 10.18
CA TYR A 15 -28.10 26.74 11.51
C TYR A 15 -26.60 26.80 11.73
N ARG A 16 -26.18 27.03 12.96
CA ARG A 16 -24.76 27.07 13.35
C ARG A 16 -24.19 25.68 13.62
N SER A 17 -25.04 24.76 14.06
CA SER A 17 -24.66 23.39 14.44
C SER A 17 -25.79 22.43 14.07
N TYR A 18 -25.40 21.19 13.77
CA TYR A 18 -26.29 20.10 13.36
C TYR A 18 -26.05 18.89 14.24
N PRO A 19 -27.10 18.17 14.68
CA PRO A 19 -26.92 16.93 15.40
C PRO A 19 -26.36 15.84 14.51
N VAL A 20 -25.43 15.06 15.03
CA VAL A 20 -24.97 13.82 14.41
C VAL A 20 -25.71 12.67 15.06
N ILE A 21 -26.39 11.86 14.27
CA ILE A 21 -27.17 10.72 14.74
C ILE A 21 -26.57 9.40 14.24
N ASP A 22 -26.71 8.35 15.05
CA ASP A 22 -26.38 6.98 14.64
C ASP A 22 -27.52 6.37 13.80
N PHE A 23 -27.33 5.10 13.38
CA PHE A 23 -28.35 4.41 12.57
C PHE A 23 -29.62 4.05 13.36
N MET A 24 -29.62 4.25 14.67
CA MET A 24 -30.79 4.08 15.54
C MET A 24 -31.51 5.42 15.82
N GLY A 25 -31.07 6.53 15.19
CA GLY A 25 -31.61 7.85 15.37
C GLY A 25 -31.22 8.55 16.68
N ARG A 26 -30.24 8.02 17.40
CA ARG A 26 -29.79 8.63 18.68
C ARG A 26 -28.72 9.67 18.40
N VAL A 27 -28.78 10.80 19.06
CA VAL A 27 -27.77 11.86 18.96
C VAL A 27 -26.45 11.36 19.58
N VAL A 28 -25.42 11.27 18.79
CA VAL A 28 -24.06 10.86 19.18
C VAL A 28 -23.07 12.01 19.21
N GLY A 29 -23.46 13.18 18.70
CA GLY A 29 -22.61 14.37 18.69
C GLY A 29 -23.26 15.54 18.01
N SER A 30 -22.49 16.61 17.80
CA SER A 30 -22.90 17.76 16.99
C SER A 30 -21.72 18.20 16.12
N ILE A 31 -22.05 18.75 14.93
CA ILE A 31 -21.07 19.35 14.03
C ILE A 31 -21.46 20.79 13.72
N SER A 32 -20.52 21.71 13.83
CA SER A 32 -20.73 23.11 13.53
C SER A 32 -20.19 23.51 12.16
N ARG A 33 -20.69 24.61 11.59
CA ARG A 33 -20.11 25.20 10.37
C ARG A 33 -18.63 25.45 10.51
N TYR A 34 -18.19 25.94 11.67
CA TYR A 34 -16.78 26.22 11.92
C TYR A 34 -15.95 24.95 11.79
N GLN A 35 -16.43 23.83 12.35
CA GLN A 35 -15.71 22.53 12.26
C GLN A 35 -15.67 22.00 10.83
N VAL A 36 -16.74 22.20 10.05
CA VAL A 36 -16.78 21.75 8.65
C VAL A 36 -15.86 22.61 7.77
N LEU A 37 -15.84 23.93 7.97
CA LEU A 37 -15.01 24.86 7.19
C LEU A 37 -13.53 24.80 7.57
N ASN A 38 -13.25 24.56 8.86
CA ASN A 38 -11.90 24.49 9.41
C ASN A 38 -11.57 23.08 9.91
N GLY A 39 -12.24 22.06 9.34
CA GLY A 39 -12.05 20.66 9.72
C GLY A 39 -10.58 20.27 9.78
N MET A 40 -10.17 19.57 10.83
CA MET A 40 -8.82 19.05 10.93
C MET A 40 -8.59 18.10 9.77
N LYS A 41 -7.64 18.45 8.91
CA LYS A 41 -7.20 17.56 7.86
C LYS A 41 -6.72 16.23 8.45
N LYS A 42 -7.04 15.14 7.79
CA LYS A 42 -6.48 13.84 8.15
C LYS A 42 -4.97 13.90 7.95
N LYS A 43 -4.21 13.50 8.96
CA LYS A 43 -2.77 13.37 8.87
C LYS A 43 -2.42 12.02 8.27
N VAL A 44 -1.60 12.00 7.27
CA VAL A 44 -1.25 10.81 6.48
C VAL A 44 0.26 10.69 6.36
N ILE A 45 0.75 9.46 6.48
CA ILE A 45 2.08 9.05 6.07
C ILE A 45 1.89 8.14 4.86
N GLN A 46 2.49 8.49 3.73
CA GLN A 46 2.48 7.65 2.53
C GLN A 46 3.69 6.73 2.55
N VAL A 47 3.46 5.45 2.30
CA VAL A 47 4.49 4.42 2.27
C VAL A 47 4.36 3.64 0.98
N ASP A 48 5.47 3.45 0.29
CA ASP A 48 5.56 2.64 -0.94
C ASP A 48 4.89 3.23 -2.19
N HIS A 49 4.55 4.51 -2.16
CA HIS A 49 4.09 5.25 -3.33
C HIS A 49 4.22 6.76 -3.13
N ASN A 50 4.42 7.47 -4.22
CA ASN A 50 4.39 8.93 -4.27
C ASN A 50 3.68 9.46 -5.52
N GLU A 51 2.85 8.62 -6.16
CA GLU A 51 1.98 8.99 -7.26
C GLU A 51 0.55 9.22 -6.79
N ARG A 52 -0.08 10.30 -7.26
CA ARG A 52 -1.48 10.62 -6.91
C ARG A 52 -2.46 9.51 -7.32
N SER A 53 -2.20 8.87 -8.46
CA SER A 53 -3.01 7.77 -9.01
C SER A 53 -2.98 6.50 -8.14
N GLN A 54 -2.00 6.36 -7.27
CA GLN A 54 -1.85 5.22 -6.36
C GLN A 54 -2.29 5.56 -4.93
N ALA A 55 -2.52 6.86 -4.66
CA ALA A 55 -2.95 7.31 -3.35
C ALA A 55 -4.45 7.01 -3.11
N ILE A 56 -4.83 6.99 -1.85
CA ILE A 56 -6.23 6.85 -1.46
C ILE A 56 -7.07 8.04 -1.94
N ASP A 57 -8.32 7.80 -2.32
CA ASP A 57 -9.27 8.86 -2.66
C ASP A 57 -9.38 9.90 -1.55
N GLY A 58 -9.31 11.18 -1.93
CA GLY A 58 -9.36 12.30 -0.98
C GLY A 58 -7.99 12.67 -0.39
N ILE A 59 -6.89 12.15 -0.90
CA ILE A 59 -5.53 12.50 -0.44
C ILE A 59 -5.24 14.00 -0.55
N GLU A 60 -5.85 14.70 -1.49
CA GLU A 60 -5.75 16.15 -1.67
C GLU A 60 -6.34 16.95 -0.51
N GLU A 61 -7.26 16.37 0.25
CA GLU A 61 -7.83 16.98 1.45
C GLU A 61 -7.00 16.68 2.72
N ALA A 62 -6.04 15.76 2.65
CA ALA A 62 -5.21 15.36 3.77
C ALA A 62 -4.02 16.30 3.99
N GLU A 63 -3.43 16.19 5.17
CA GLU A 63 -2.11 16.75 5.50
C GLU A 63 -1.09 15.61 5.43
N ILE A 64 -0.29 15.56 4.36
CA ILE A 64 0.77 14.58 4.23
C ILE A 64 1.93 15.03 5.12
N LEU A 65 2.27 14.20 6.12
CA LEU A 65 3.36 14.45 7.06
C LEU A 65 4.68 13.89 6.55
N GLU A 66 4.63 12.67 6.01
CA GLU A 66 5.81 11.93 5.56
C GLU A 66 5.49 11.14 4.30
N ILE A 67 6.52 10.97 3.46
CA ILE A 67 6.52 10.06 2.33
C ILE A 67 7.77 9.20 2.43
N ILE A 68 7.60 7.88 2.48
CA ILE A 68 8.69 6.91 2.54
C ILE A 68 8.55 5.98 1.34
N ASP A 69 9.50 6.01 0.41
CA ASP A 69 9.34 5.33 -0.86
C ASP A 69 10.68 4.92 -1.48
N HIS A 70 10.66 3.92 -2.35
CA HIS A 70 11.82 3.47 -3.13
C HIS A 70 11.64 3.66 -4.65
N HIS A 71 10.47 4.12 -5.06
CA HIS A 71 10.16 4.38 -6.46
C HIS A 71 10.74 5.72 -6.96
N ARG A 72 10.61 5.95 -8.26
CA ARG A 72 10.89 7.27 -8.85
C ARG A 72 9.99 8.32 -8.22
N VAL A 73 10.50 9.53 -8.10
CA VAL A 73 9.67 10.66 -7.68
C VAL A 73 8.66 10.99 -8.79
N ALA A 74 7.39 11.04 -8.42
CA ALA A 74 6.28 11.27 -9.34
C ALA A 74 5.59 12.63 -9.09
N ASP A 75 4.25 12.65 -9.02
CA ASP A 75 3.43 13.86 -9.11
C ASP A 75 2.71 14.24 -7.82
N ILE A 76 3.04 13.61 -6.69
CA ILE A 76 2.44 13.96 -5.41
C ILE A 76 2.73 15.43 -5.05
N GLN A 77 1.69 16.14 -4.61
CA GLN A 77 1.78 17.52 -4.19
C GLN A 77 1.43 17.63 -2.71
N THR A 78 2.19 18.43 -1.97
CA THR A 78 1.94 18.69 -0.55
C THR A 78 1.64 20.16 -0.31
N ILE A 79 0.81 20.46 0.68
CA ILE A 79 0.42 21.85 1.02
C ILE A 79 1.49 22.52 1.89
N GLY A 80 2.22 21.72 2.66
CA GLY A 80 3.26 22.21 3.58
C GLY A 80 4.56 21.42 3.46
N PRO A 81 5.56 21.77 4.29
CA PRO A 81 6.78 20.98 4.39
C PRO A 81 6.48 19.53 4.75
N VAL A 82 7.16 18.60 4.11
CA VAL A 82 7.00 17.15 4.29
C VAL A 82 8.38 16.51 4.50
N LEU A 83 8.46 15.51 5.33
CA LEU A 83 9.61 14.62 5.33
C LEU A 83 9.48 13.67 4.14
N PHE A 84 10.37 13.80 3.17
CA PHE A 84 10.40 12.92 1.99
C PHE A 84 11.66 12.07 2.04
N ARG A 85 11.50 10.77 2.26
CA ARG A 85 12.58 9.79 2.29
C ARG A 85 12.47 8.84 1.13
N ALA A 86 13.25 9.07 0.09
CA ALA A 86 13.36 8.19 -1.07
C ALA A 86 14.77 7.62 -1.13
N GLU A 87 14.88 6.29 -1.22
CA GLU A 87 16.16 5.59 -1.34
C GLU A 87 16.11 4.59 -2.50
N PRO A 88 17.18 4.48 -3.32
CA PRO A 88 17.24 3.54 -4.42
C PRO A 88 17.56 2.12 -3.93
N VAL A 89 16.60 1.50 -3.26
CA VAL A 89 16.63 0.12 -2.74
C VAL A 89 15.55 -0.72 -3.42
N GLY A 90 15.58 -2.02 -3.22
CA GLY A 90 14.65 -2.94 -3.87
C GLY A 90 13.25 -3.00 -3.24
N CYS A 91 13.08 -2.45 -2.02
CA CYS A 91 11.79 -2.48 -1.31
C CYS A 91 11.72 -1.38 -0.26
N THR A 92 10.57 -0.74 -0.13
CA THR A 92 10.33 0.28 0.90
C THR A 92 10.46 -0.28 2.32
N ALA A 93 10.15 -1.57 2.54
CA ALA A 93 10.33 -2.20 3.85
C ALA A 93 11.80 -2.19 4.32
N THR A 94 12.77 -2.17 3.39
CA THR A 94 14.20 -1.96 3.72
C THR A 94 14.42 -0.58 4.36
N ILE A 95 13.76 0.46 3.85
CA ILE A 95 13.85 1.82 4.41
C ILE A 95 13.17 1.88 5.77
N VAL A 96 11.98 1.27 5.91
CA VAL A 96 11.26 1.22 7.20
C VAL A 96 12.08 0.52 8.26
N ALA A 97 12.71 -0.61 7.95
CA ALA A 97 13.59 -1.31 8.87
C ALA A 97 14.82 -0.47 9.28
N LYS A 98 15.34 0.37 8.36
CA LYS A 98 16.39 1.36 8.70
C LYS A 98 15.85 2.43 9.65
N CYS A 99 14.61 2.91 9.46
CA CYS A 99 13.99 3.87 10.37
C CYS A 99 13.93 3.34 11.81
N TYR A 100 13.55 2.06 12.01
CA TYR A 100 13.59 1.42 13.33
C TYR A 100 14.98 1.49 13.95
N LYS A 101 16.00 1.14 13.19
CA LYS A 101 17.40 1.16 13.67
C LYS A 101 17.89 2.57 14.00
N GLU A 102 17.59 3.53 13.16
CA GLU A 102 17.95 4.94 13.33
C GLU A 102 17.29 5.55 14.58
N ALA A 103 16.04 5.14 14.85
CA ALA A 103 15.30 5.54 16.04
C ALA A 103 15.72 4.78 17.31
N GLY A 104 16.55 3.75 17.21
CA GLY A 104 16.95 2.91 18.33
C GLY A 104 15.79 2.08 18.90
N ILE A 105 14.79 1.75 18.06
CA ILE A 105 13.61 0.96 18.42
C ILE A 105 13.82 -0.48 17.97
N ASP A 106 13.60 -1.44 18.86
CA ASP A 106 13.62 -2.85 18.50
C ASP A 106 12.47 -3.21 17.59
N ILE A 107 12.75 -3.98 16.54
CA ILE A 107 11.72 -4.45 15.60
C ILE A 107 11.00 -5.64 16.24
N PRO A 108 9.66 -5.59 16.43
CA PRO A 108 8.89 -6.74 16.89
C PRO A 108 9.01 -7.93 15.91
N GLN A 109 8.96 -9.15 16.45
CA GLN A 109 9.18 -10.38 15.67
C GLN A 109 8.20 -10.53 14.50
N ASP A 110 6.93 -10.24 14.70
CA ASP A 110 5.87 -10.26 13.70
C ASP A 110 6.10 -9.21 12.62
N MET A 111 6.48 -7.99 13.01
CA MET A 111 6.82 -6.92 12.06
C MET A 111 8.08 -7.25 11.24
N ALA A 112 9.06 -7.92 11.87
CA ALA A 112 10.24 -8.39 11.14
C ALA A 112 9.87 -9.42 10.07
N GLY A 113 8.95 -10.34 10.38
CA GLY A 113 8.43 -11.31 9.42
C GLY A 113 7.69 -10.64 8.24
N LEU A 114 6.84 -9.67 8.52
CA LEU A 114 6.10 -8.92 7.48
C LEU A 114 7.05 -8.12 6.58
N MET A 115 8.00 -7.37 7.15
CA MET A 115 8.99 -6.62 6.38
C MET A 115 9.90 -7.53 5.56
N LEU A 116 10.30 -8.68 6.12
CA LEU A 116 11.04 -9.69 5.38
C LEU A 116 10.26 -10.19 4.17
N GLY A 117 8.98 -10.50 4.37
CA GLY A 117 8.08 -10.94 3.29
C GLY A 117 7.99 -9.91 2.16
N ALA A 118 7.85 -8.63 2.50
CA ALA A 118 7.84 -7.54 1.52
C ALA A 118 9.17 -7.48 0.72
N ILE A 119 10.32 -7.51 1.40
CA ILE A 119 11.63 -7.49 0.72
C ILE A 119 11.80 -8.70 -0.20
N ILE A 120 11.42 -9.89 0.24
CA ILE A 120 11.48 -11.12 -0.57
C ILE A 120 10.59 -11.00 -1.81
N SER A 121 9.37 -10.45 -1.65
CA SER A 121 8.42 -10.24 -2.74
C SER A 121 8.99 -9.32 -3.81
N ASP A 122 9.35 -8.12 -3.44
CA ASP A 122 9.78 -7.07 -4.38
C ASP A 122 11.12 -7.39 -5.03
N THR A 123 11.99 -8.08 -4.31
CA THR A 123 13.31 -8.47 -4.83
C THR A 123 13.32 -9.85 -5.50
N LEU A 124 12.19 -10.54 -5.59
CA LEU A 124 12.08 -11.90 -6.12
C LEU A 124 13.15 -12.84 -5.52
N LEU A 125 13.22 -12.87 -4.18
CA LEU A 125 14.25 -13.62 -3.45
C LEU A 125 15.67 -13.21 -3.89
N PHE A 126 15.90 -11.89 -3.96
CA PHE A 126 17.15 -11.24 -4.36
C PHE A 126 17.57 -11.44 -5.83
N LYS A 127 16.67 -11.92 -6.70
CA LYS A 127 16.92 -12.14 -8.13
C LYS A 127 16.52 -10.93 -8.98
N SER A 128 15.73 -10.00 -8.45
CA SER A 128 15.34 -8.78 -9.16
C SER A 128 16.57 -7.90 -9.43
N PRO A 129 16.68 -7.28 -10.62
CA PRO A 129 17.73 -6.30 -10.92
C PRO A 129 17.67 -5.06 -10.03
N THR A 130 16.54 -4.80 -9.39
CA THR A 130 16.34 -3.70 -8.43
C THR A 130 16.88 -4.02 -7.03
N CYS A 131 17.17 -5.30 -6.74
CA CYS A 131 17.69 -5.72 -5.44
C CYS A 131 19.08 -5.13 -5.18
N THR A 132 19.26 -4.54 -4.00
CA THR A 132 20.55 -3.97 -3.58
C THR A 132 21.21 -4.79 -2.46
N PRO A 133 22.52 -4.58 -2.21
CA PRO A 133 23.18 -5.15 -1.04
C PRO A 133 22.54 -4.76 0.29
N THR A 134 21.89 -3.57 0.34
CA THR A 134 21.17 -3.09 1.52
C THR A 134 19.94 -3.94 1.80
N ASP A 135 19.18 -4.31 0.76
CA ASP A 135 18.02 -5.21 0.89
C ASP A 135 18.43 -6.57 1.42
N THR A 136 19.46 -7.16 0.82
CA THR A 136 19.99 -8.47 1.23
C THR A 136 20.48 -8.46 2.68
N LYS A 137 21.17 -7.40 3.08
CA LYS A 137 21.64 -7.24 4.46
C LYS A 137 20.47 -7.14 5.44
N MET A 138 19.50 -6.26 5.13
CA MET A 138 18.35 -6.04 5.98
C MET A 138 17.49 -7.30 6.09
N ALA A 139 17.24 -8.00 4.99
CA ALA A 139 16.51 -9.26 5.00
C ALA A 139 17.13 -10.32 5.92
N LYS A 140 18.48 -10.44 5.92
CA LYS A 140 19.19 -11.35 6.83
C LYS A 140 19.02 -10.97 8.30
N GLU A 141 19.00 -9.68 8.62
CA GLU A 141 18.78 -9.19 9.98
C GLU A 141 17.32 -9.46 10.41
N LEU A 142 16.36 -9.14 9.56
CA LEU A 142 14.93 -9.38 9.80
C LEU A 142 14.61 -10.87 9.97
N ALA A 143 15.21 -11.74 9.16
CA ALA A 143 15.04 -13.19 9.28
C ALA A 143 15.49 -13.73 10.64
N LYS A 144 16.59 -13.19 11.18
CA LYS A 144 17.06 -13.56 12.54
C LYS A 144 16.06 -13.13 13.62
N ILE A 145 15.49 -11.93 13.51
CA ILE A 145 14.50 -11.42 14.46
C ILE A 145 13.20 -12.22 14.33
N ALA A 146 12.76 -12.49 13.11
CA ALA A 146 11.55 -13.28 12.84
C ALA A 146 11.70 -14.77 13.21
N GLY A 147 12.95 -15.28 13.30
CA GLY A 147 13.23 -16.67 13.60
C GLY A 147 12.91 -17.63 12.45
N VAL A 148 13.11 -17.18 11.20
CA VAL A 148 12.76 -17.96 10.00
C VAL A 148 13.97 -18.12 9.07
N ASP A 149 13.99 -19.22 8.29
CA ASP A 149 14.88 -19.35 7.16
C ASP A 149 14.33 -18.58 5.94
N ILE A 150 15.18 -17.78 5.31
CA ILE A 150 14.77 -16.90 4.19
C ILE A 150 14.27 -17.71 2.99
N GLN A 151 14.94 -18.83 2.67
CA GLN A 151 14.62 -19.62 1.49
C GLN A 151 13.31 -20.39 1.68
N GLU A 152 13.16 -21.04 2.84
CA GLU A 152 11.92 -21.77 3.18
C GLU A 152 10.73 -20.81 3.24
N PHE A 153 10.89 -19.68 3.93
CA PHE A 153 9.84 -18.68 4.06
C PHE A 153 9.45 -18.08 2.70
N GLY A 154 10.45 -17.67 1.91
CA GLY A 154 10.23 -17.10 0.57
C GLY A 154 9.56 -18.10 -0.39
N MET A 155 10.02 -19.33 -0.44
CA MET A 155 9.41 -20.36 -1.28
C MET A 155 7.99 -20.70 -0.85
N SER A 156 7.72 -20.78 0.45
CA SER A 156 6.37 -20.99 0.98
C SER A 156 5.43 -19.84 0.60
N MET A 157 5.91 -18.59 0.74
CA MET A 157 5.16 -17.39 0.38
C MET A 157 4.85 -17.37 -1.13
N PHE A 158 5.82 -17.61 -1.99
CA PHE A 158 5.59 -17.64 -3.44
C PHE A 158 4.65 -18.78 -3.85
N LYS A 159 4.82 -19.97 -3.28
CA LYS A 159 3.92 -21.09 -3.54
C LYS A 159 2.48 -20.75 -3.14
N ALA A 160 2.27 -20.15 -1.98
CA ALA A 160 0.95 -19.73 -1.52
C ALA A 160 0.35 -18.64 -2.41
N GLY A 161 1.15 -17.60 -2.75
CA GLY A 161 0.70 -16.47 -3.57
C GLY A 161 0.44 -16.81 -5.03
N THR A 162 1.06 -17.87 -5.54
CA THR A 162 0.91 -18.32 -6.93
C THR A 162 0.11 -19.61 -7.09
N SER A 163 -0.52 -20.09 -6.02
CA SER A 163 -1.34 -21.30 -6.06
C SER A 163 -2.54 -21.13 -6.99
N LEU A 164 -2.78 -22.12 -7.80
CA LEU A 164 -3.94 -22.20 -8.70
C LEU A 164 -5.08 -23.04 -8.12
N VAL A 165 -4.89 -23.62 -6.95
CA VAL A 165 -5.88 -24.48 -6.29
C VAL A 165 -7.18 -23.73 -6.04
N GLY A 166 -8.29 -24.29 -6.52
CA GLY A 166 -9.63 -23.74 -6.35
C GLY A 166 -10.00 -22.61 -7.31
N LYS A 167 -9.11 -22.23 -8.24
CA LYS A 167 -9.39 -21.24 -9.28
C LYS A 167 -9.91 -21.91 -10.55
N THR A 168 -10.89 -21.29 -11.16
CA THR A 168 -11.37 -21.70 -12.49
C THR A 168 -10.38 -21.29 -13.58
N VAL A 169 -10.47 -21.93 -14.75
CA VAL A 169 -9.63 -21.57 -15.92
C VAL A 169 -9.84 -20.10 -16.31
N GLU A 170 -11.06 -19.60 -16.20
CA GLU A 170 -11.39 -18.21 -16.51
C GLU A 170 -10.74 -17.23 -15.50
N GLU A 171 -10.75 -17.55 -14.22
CA GLU A 171 -10.07 -16.75 -13.19
C GLU A 171 -8.56 -16.74 -13.39
N ILE A 172 -7.96 -17.89 -13.74
CA ILE A 172 -6.53 -18.01 -14.02
C ILE A 172 -6.17 -17.18 -15.25
N PHE A 173 -6.95 -17.28 -16.33
CA PHE A 173 -6.73 -16.54 -17.57
C PHE A 173 -6.82 -15.02 -17.35
N ASN A 174 -7.76 -14.56 -16.53
CA ASN A 174 -8.00 -13.14 -16.29
C ASN A 174 -7.10 -12.54 -15.20
N GLN A 175 -6.23 -13.29 -14.50
CA GLN A 175 -5.37 -12.77 -13.43
C GLN A 175 -4.45 -11.64 -13.89
N ASP A 176 -3.85 -11.78 -15.08
CA ASP A 176 -3.01 -10.75 -15.70
C ASP A 176 -3.30 -10.71 -17.21
N TYR A 177 -4.57 -10.51 -17.56
CA TYR A 177 -5.00 -10.35 -18.94
C TYR A 177 -4.95 -8.87 -19.32
N LYS A 178 -4.22 -8.58 -20.41
CA LYS A 178 -4.12 -7.23 -20.97
C LYS A 178 -4.57 -7.22 -22.42
N LYS A 179 -5.43 -6.28 -22.77
CA LYS A 179 -5.87 -6.05 -24.14
C LYS A 179 -5.05 -4.92 -24.75
N PHE A 180 -4.46 -5.19 -25.89
CA PHE A 180 -3.70 -4.22 -26.67
C PHE A 180 -4.43 -3.95 -27.99
N THR A 181 -4.42 -2.69 -28.44
CA THR A 181 -5.00 -2.29 -29.71
C THR A 181 -3.92 -1.72 -30.62
N PHE A 182 -3.81 -2.26 -31.84
CA PHE A 182 -2.82 -1.88 -32.84
C PHE A 182 -3.55 -1.54 -34.13
N GLY A 183 -3.93 -0.29 -34.34
CA GLY A 183 -4.80 0.12 -35.44
C GLY A 183 -6.16 -0.58 -35.35
N ASP A 184 -6.56 -1.32 -36.38
CA ASP A 184 -7.81 -2.07 -36.42
C ASP A 184 -7.78 -3.45 -35.75
N PHE A 185 -6.62 -3.86 -35.23
CA PHE A 185 -6.42 -5.16 -34.60
C PHE A 185 -6.41 -5.04 -33.07
N SER A 186 -7.00 -6.03 -32.40
CA SER A 186 -6.90 -6.19 -30.97
C SER A 186 -6.22 -7.53 -30.64
N ALA A 187 -5.27 -7.50 -29.73
CA ALA A 187 -4.62 -8.70 -29.19
C ALA A 187 -4.84 -8.77 -27.68
N GLY A 188 -5.14 -9.96 -27.17
CA GLY A 188 -5.19 -10.25 -25.75
C GLY A 188 -3.94 -11.01 -25.33
N VAL A 189 -3.28 -10.59 -24.27
CA VAL A 189 -2.14 -11.29 -23.69
C VAL A 189 -2.50 -11.62 -22.25
N ALA A 190 -2.50 -12.92 -21.93
CA ALA A 190 -2.64 -13.40 -20.55
C ALA A 190 -1.30 -13.97 -20.09
N GLN A 191 -0.87 -13.61 -18.90
CA GLN A 191 0.32 -14.15 -18.27
C GLN A 191 -0.07 -14.85 -16.98
N VAL A 192 0.38 -16.09 -16.83
CA VAL A 192 0.18 -16.87 -15.61
C VAL A 192 1.53 -17.15 -14.98
N ASN A 193 1.73 -16.64 -13.77
CA ASN A 193 2.93 -16.92 -12.98
C ASN A 193 2.54 -17.91 -11.87
N THR A 194 3.17 -19.08 -11.86
CA THR A 194 2.95 -20.06 -10.80
C THR A 194 4.22 -20.80 -10.43
N MET A 195 4.35 -21.13 -9.14
CA MET A 195 5.34 -22.09 -8.63
C MET A 195 4.71 -23.49 -8.45
N ASP A 196 3.42 -23.64 -8.74
CA ASP A 196 2.65 -24.88 -8.69
C ASP A 196 2.54 -25.48 -10.09
N ILE A 197 3.62 -26.10 -10.55
CA ILE A 197 3.68 -26.73 -11.88
C ILE A 197 2.74 -27.95 -11.94
N GLU A 198 2.57 -28.66 -10.82
CA GLU A 198 1.71 -29.85 -10.74
C GLU A 198 0.21 -29.46 -10.83
N GLY A 199 -0.17 -28.31 -10.30
CA GLY A 199 -1.53 -27.75 -10.43
C GLY A 199 -1.90 -27.29 -11.85
N PHE A 200 -0.93 -27.25 -12.76
CA PHE A 200 -1.14 -26.94 -14.18
C PHE A 200 -1.42 -28.17 -15.04
N ALA A 201 -1.23 -29.37 -14.51
CA ALA A 201 -1.50 -30.59 -15.24
C ALA A 201 -3.03 -30.85 -15.29
N PRO A 202 -3.59 -31.14 -16.50
CA PRO A 202 -5.02 -31.44 -16.65
C PRO A 202 -5.41 -32.76 -15.96
#